data_76c47a7d1e7b9af430813fa3d95ce741
#
_entry.id   76c47a7d1e7b9af430813fa3d95ce741
#
_cell.length_a   1.000
_cell.length_b   1.000
_cell.length_c   1.000
_cell.angle_alpha   90.00
_cell.angle_beta   90.00
_cell.angle_gamma   90.00
#
_symmetry.space_group_name_H-M   'P 1'
#
loop_
_entity.id
_entity.type
_entity.pdbx_description
1 polymer ?
#
loop_
_entity_poly.entity_id
_entity_poly.type
_entity_poly.pdbx_seq_one_letter_code
_entity_poly.pdbx_strand_id
1 'polypeptide(L)'
;MRAWLRLVLAAMLPTVLAPARASGEAELVGLINDYRSEPRECEGRREPLAAPLVPSASLAAVDPGRAGHFGEALKASGYRAATATSVVLSGPGNAAEIWRVIEARYCRSLLDPRYSQIGVTRAGETWRINLARPLLAEELGDWRNAGKTILRLVNAARARPRACGEKAFAATAPLGWNEALAEAALAHSRDMAAQDYFSHADATGPR
;
A
#
# COMPACT_ATOMS: atom_id res chain seq x y z
N MET A 1 -14.66 76.06 -14.08
CA MET A 1 -14.21 74.73 -14.55
C MET A 1 -14.38 73.73 -13.39
N ARG A 2 -15.42 72.89 -13.42
CA ARG A 2 -15.72 71.93 -12.36
C ARG A 2 -15.45 70.52 -12.90
N ALA A 3 -14.36 69.87 -12.38
CA ALA A 3 -14.01 68.48 -12.70
C ALA A 3 -14.88 67.52 -11.91
N TRP A 4 -15.62 66.65 -12.60
CA TRP A 4 -16.40 65.59 -12.02
C TRP A 4 -15.55 64.31 -11.88
N LEU A 5 -15.19 63.97 -10.65
CA LEU A 5 -14.50 62.71 -10.32
C LEU A 5 -15.54 61.61 -10.27
N ARG A 6 -15.54 60.70 -11.24
CA ARG A 6 -16.37 59.49 -11.24
C ARG A 6 -15.65 58.38 -10.44
N LEU A 7 -16.17 58.09 -9.28
CA LEU A 7 -15.75 56.90 -8.49
C LEU A 7 -16.33 55.64 -9.16
N VAL A 8 -15.46 54.78 -9.67
CA VAL A 8 -15.85 53.41 -10.13
C VAL A 8 -15.75 52.49 -8.93
N LEU A 9 -16.88 52.09 -8.39
CA LEU A 9 -16.96 51.05 -7.36
C LEU A 9 -16.84 49.69 -8.04
N ALA A 10 -15.67 49.06 -7.92
CA ALA A 10 -15.48 47.68 -8.35
C ALA A 10 -16.10 46.72 -7.33
N ALA A 11 -17.24 46.16 -7.67
CA ALA A 11 -17.88 45.11 -6.87
C ALA A 11 -17.04 43.79 -6.98
N MET A 12 -16.31 43.45 -5.92
CA MET A 12 -15.70 42.13 -5.78
C MET A 12 -16.78 41.12 -5.45
N LEU A 13 -17.17 40.31 -6.44
CA LEU A 13 -18.00 39.12 -6.22
C LEU A 13 -17.15 38.05 -5.51
N PRO A 14 -17.59 37.47 -4.39
CA PRO A 14 -16.92 36.34 -3.76
C PRO A 14 -17.04 35.13 -4.68
N THR A 15 -15.92 34.63 -5.16
CA THR A 15 -15.82 33.32 -5.85
C THR A 15 -16.09 32.23 -4.80
N VAL A 16 -17.31 31.71 -4.77
CA VAL A 16 -17.64 30.52 -4.00
C VAL A 16 -16.95 29.34 -4.71
N LEU A 17 -15.82 28.87 -4.15
CA LEU A 17 -15.23 27.58 -4.57
C LEU A 17 -16.23 26.48 -4.20
N ALA A 18 -16.89 25.90 -5.22
CA ALA A 18 -17.66 24.69 -5.03
C ALA A 18 -16.70 23.56 -4.59
N PRO A 19 -17.04 22.73 -3.59
CA PRO A 19 -16.22 21.60 -3.20
C PRO A 19 -16.05 20.68 -4.43
N ALA A 20 -14.79 20.36 -4.77
CA ALA A 20 -14.49 19.39 -5.81
C ALA A 20 -15.16 18.05 -5.42
N ARG A 21 -16.11 17.59 -6.26
CA ARG A 21 -16.66 16.25 -6.07
C ARG A 21 -15.54 15.24 -6.21
N ALA A 22 -15.41 14.34 -5.22
CA ALA A 22 -14.52 13.22 -5.32
C ALA A 22 -14.80 12.45 -6.62
N SER A 23 -13.75 11.98 -7.30
CA SER A 23 -13.94 11.11 -8.46
C SER A 23 -14.66 9.82 -8.02
N GLY A 24 -15.37 9.15 -8.92
CA GLY A 24 -16.04 7.88 -8.59
C GLY A 24 -15.07 6.84 -8.03
N GLU A 25 -13.81 6.87 -8.47
CA GLU A 25 -12.75 6.00 -7.96
C GLU A 25 -12.43 6.31 -6.49
N ALA A 26 -12.30 7.57 -6.12
CA ALA A 26 -12.06 7.99 -4.73
C ALA A 26 -13.26 7.68 -3.82
N GLU A 27 -14.48 7.83 -4.32
CA GLU A 27 -15.70 7.43 -3.61
C GLU A 27 -15.70 5.92 -3.34
N LEU A 28 -15.36 5.09 -4.33
CA LEU A 28 -15.30 3.64 -4.15
C LEU A 28 -14.23 3.22 -3.15
N VAL A 29 -13.07 3.88 -3.15
CA VAL A 29 -12.03 3.66 -2.12
C VAL A 29 -12.55 3.98 -0.73
N GLY A 30 -13.30 5.08 -0.58
CA GLY A 30 -13.95 5.44 0.68
C GLY A 30 -14.88 4.33 1.18
N LEU A 31 -15.82 3.88 0.33
CA LEU A 31 -16.76 2.80 0.66
C LEU A 31 -16.05 1.50 1.08
N ILE A 32 -14.97 1.13 0.40
CA ILE A 32 -14.16 -0.04 0.75
C ILE A 32 -13.50 0.15 2.13
N ASN A 33 -12.94 1.31 2.41
CA ASN A 33 -12.28 1.58 3.68
C ASN A 33 -13.28 1.66 4.85
N ASP A 34 -14.46 2.22 4.65
CA ASP A 34 -15.55 2.21 5.63
C ASP A 34 -15.97 0.77 5.97
N TYR A 35 -16.08 -0.07 4.95
CA TYR A 35 -16.38 -1.50 5.14
C TYR A 35 -15.33 -2.23 5.96
N ARG A 36 -14.04 -1.92 5.76
CA ARG A 36 -12.92 -2.51 6.49
C ARG A 36 -12.81 -2.03 7.95
N SER A 37 -13.39 -0.89 8.26
CA SER A 37 -13.28 -0.25 9.59
C SER A 37 -14.10 -0.92 10.68
N GLU A 38 -14.98 -1.87 10.33
CA GLU A 38 -15.85 -2.58 11.26
C GLU A 38 -15.77 -4.09 11.03
N PRO A 39 -15.98 -4.92 12.08
CA PRO A 39 -16.12 -6.36 11.91
C PRO A 39 -17.30 -6.68 11.00
N ARG A 40 -17.09 -7.50 9.99
CA ARG A 40 -18.11 -7.89 9.00
C ARG A 40 -18.30 -9.38 8.95
N GLU A 41 -19.45 -9.78 8.46
CA GLU A 41 -19.73 -11.17 8.12
C GLU A 41 -19.44 -11.38 6.63
N CYS A 42 -18.64 -12.41 6.32
CA CYS A 42 -18.29 -12.79 4.95
C CYS A 42 -18.38 -14.30 4.83
N GLU A 43 -19.23 -14.78 3.94
CA GLU A 43 -19.43 -16.22 3.71
C GLU A 43 -19.69 -17.03 5.00
N GLY A 44 -20.52 -16.50 5.89
CA GLY A 44 -20.89 -17.14 7.16
C GLY A 44 -19.80 -17.11 8.23
N ARG A 45 -18.72 -16.36 8.04
CA ARG A 45 -17.66 -16.14 9.04
C ARG A 45 -17.54 -14.66 9.39
N ARG A 46 -17.37 -14.41 10.67
CA ARG A 46 -17.10 -13.06 11.14
C ARG A 46 -15.62 -12.74 10.95
N GLU A 47 -15.35 -11.79 10.08
CA GLU A 47 -14.00 -11.26 9.84
C GLU A 47 -13.75 -10.07 10.77
N PRO A 48 -12.55 -9.96 11.35
CA PRO A 48 -12.17 -8.81 12.17
C PRO A 48 -12.05 -7.55 11.30
N LEU A 49 -12.02 -6.40 11.96
CA LEU A 49 -11.67 -5.16 11.26
C LEU A 49 -10.28 -5.28 10.61
N ALA A 50 -10.12 -4.67 9.45
CA ALA A 50 -8.85 -4.59 8.74
C ALA A 50 -8.38 -3.13 8.63
N ALA A 51 -7.07 -2.92 8.61
CA ALA A 51 -6.52 -1.59 8.41
C ALA A 51 -7.01 -0.99 7.08
N PRO A 52 -7.21 0.33 6.99
CA PRO A 52 -7.59 0.97 5.74
C PRO A 52 -6.51 0.78 4.68
N LEU A 53 -6.97 0.69 3.43
CA LEU A 53 -6.10 0.60 2.25
C LEU A 53 -5.64 1.99 1.83
N VAL A 54 -4.35 2.15 1.58
CA VAL A 54 -3.77 3.40 1.10
C VAL A 54 -3.89 3.45 -0.43
N PRO A 55 -4.47 4.52 -1.01
CA PRO A 55 -4.50 4.68 -2.46
C PRO A 55 -3.09 4.74 -3.04
N SER A 56 -2.86 3.99 -4.14
CA SER A 56 -1.58 3.94 -4.84
C SER A 56 -1.79 4.17 -6.34
N ALA A 57 -1.22 5.26 -6.87
CA ALA A 57 -1.31 5.60 -8.27
C ALA A 57 -0.56 4.58 -9.15
N SER A 58 0.57 4.07 -8.68
CA SER A 58 1.33 3.03 -9.36
C SER A 58 0.55 1.72 -9.46
N LEU A 59 -0.17 1.33 -8.39
CA LEU A 59 -1.04 0.16 -8.42
C LEU A 59 -2.29 0.37 -9.28
N ALA A 60 -2.83 1.59 -9.31
CA ALA A 60 -3.96 1.93 -10.19
C ALA A 60 -3.58 1.83 -11.67
N ALA A 61 -2.34 2.15 -12.04
CA ALA A 61 -1.84 2.07 -13.40
C ALA A 61 -1.64 0.63 -13.93
N VAL A 62 -1.70 -0.40 -13.06
CA VAL A 62 -1.56 -1.79 -13.45
C VAL A 62 -2.79 -2.26 -14.21
N ASP A 63 -2.62 -2.56 -15.50
CA ASP A 63 -3.69 -3.01 -16.40
C ASP A 63 -3.46 -4.44 -16.90
N PRO A 64 -4.16 -5.45 -16.36
CA PRO A 64 -4.06 -6.83 -16.82
C PRO A 64 -4.52 -7.04 -18.27
N GLY A 65 -5.39 -6.15 -18.78
CA GLY A 65 -5.96 -6.30 -20.13
C GLY A 65 -4.92 -6.20 -21.25
N ARG A 66 -3.79 -5.54 -21.02
CA ARG A 66 -2.68 -5.43 -21.97
C ARG A 66 -1.70 -6.61 -21.90
N ALA A 67 -1.58 -7.25 -20.74
CA ALA A 67 -0.58 -8.27 -20.46
C ALA A 67 -1.18 -9.70 -20.37
N GLY A 68 -2.49 -9.84 -20.52
CA GLY A 68 -3.19 -11.12 -20.42
C GLY A 68 -3.33 -11.66 -18.99
N HIS A 69 -2.35 -11.42 -18.11
CA HIS A 69 -2.36 -11.87 -16.73
C HIS A 69 -1.91 -10.76 -15.76
N PHE A 70 -2.57 -10.67 -14.61
CA PHE A 70 -2.29 -9.62 -13.62
C PHE A 70 -0.83 -9.62 -13.13
N GLY A 71 -0.22 -10.82 -12.94
CA GLY A 71 1.18 -10.93 -12.55
C GLY A 71 2.16 -10.33 -13.57
N GLU A 72 1.92 -10.51 -14.86
CA GLU A 72 2.72 -9.91 -15.92
C GLU A 72 2.51 -8.39 -16.00
N ALA A 73 1.28 -7.93 -15.78
CA ALA A 73 0.99 -6.50 -15.70
C ALA A 73 1.70 -5.81 -14.54
N LEU A 74 1.77 -6.47 -13.37
CA LEU A 74 2.55 -5.98 -12.22
C LEU A 74 4.04 -5.88 -12.55
N LYS A 75 4.63 -6.89 -13.17
CA LYS A 75 6.03 -6.85 -13.61
C LYS A 75 6.28 -5.72 -14.61
N ALA A 76 5.42 -5.60 -15.62
CA ALA A 76 5.53 -4.57 -16.66
C ALA A 76 5.39 -3.15 -16.09
N SER A 77 4.59 -2.96 -15.06
CA SER A 77 4.40 -1.67 -14.37
C SER A 77 5.54 -1.30 -13.42
N GLY A 78 6.42 -2.25 -13.10
CA GLY A 78 7.44 -2.08 -12.07
C GLY A 78 6.91 -2.14 -10.63
N TYR A 79 5.61 -2.42 -10.44
CA TYR A 79 5.02 -2.54 -9.09
C TYR A 79 5.42 -3.88 -8.47
N ARG A 80 6.22 -3.83 -7.41
CA ARG A 80 6.70 -5.02 -6.70
C ARG A 80 5.78 -5.36 -5.54
N ALA A 81 5.00 -6.43 -5.68
CA ALA A 81 4.05 -6.89 -4.68
C ALA A 81 4.51 -8.16 -3.96
N ALA A 82 4.33 -8.21 -2.64
CA ALA A 82 4.42 -9.45 -1.86
C ALA A 82 3.16 -10.30 -2.05
N THR A 83 2.01 -9.67 -2.20
CA THR A 83 0.73 -10.29 -2.60
C THR A 83 -0.11 -9.25 -3.32
N ALA A 84 -0.88 -9.68 -4.32
CA ALA A 84 -1.78 -8.79 -5.04
C ALA A 84 -2.95 -9.57 -5.65
N THR A 85 -4.06 -8.88 -5.84
CA THR A 85 -5.23 -9.38 -6.58
C THR A 85 -5.88 -8.25 -7.38
N SER A 86 -6.63 -8.61 -8.40
CA SER A 86 -7.38 -7.66 -9.23
C SER A 86 -8.82 -8.13 -9.38
N VAL A 87 -9.76 -7.22 -9.19
CA VAL A 87 -11.17 -7.39 -9.48
C VAL A 87 -11.51 -6.49 -10.66
N VAL A 88 -12.06 -7.08 -11.71
CA VAL A 88 -12.49 -6.34 -12.90
C VAL A 88 -14.00 -6.56 -13.09
N LEU A 89 -14.73 -5.48 -13.19
CA LEU A 89 -16.17 -5.48 -13.40
C LEU A 89 -16.50 -4.63 -14.61
N SER A 90 -17.35 -5.15 -15.48
CA SER A 90 -17.87 -4.42 -16.63
C SER A 90 -19.37 -4.20 -16.46
N GLY A 91 -19.82 -2.99 -16.72
CA GLY A 91 -21.23 -2.59 -16.69
C GLY A 91 -21.36 -1.10 -16.35
N PRO A 92 -22.49 -0.50 -16.78
CA PRO A 92 -22.80 0.86 -16.40
C PRO A 92 -22.97 0.92 -14.87
N GLY A 93 -22.40 1.93 -14.25
CA GLY A 93 -22.58 2.09 -12.81
C GLY A 93 -21.70 3.21 -12.24
N ASN A 94 -22.22 3.82 -11.21
CA ASN A 94 -21.46 4.70 -10.33
C ASN A 94 -20.77 3.88 -9.23
N ALA A 95 -19.99 4.55 -8.37
CA ALA A 95 -19.26 3.89 -7.30
C ALA A 95 -20.18 3.08 -6.34
N ALA A 96 -21.36 3.62 -6.01
CA ALA A 96 -22.30 2.95 -5.11
C ALA A 96 -22.92 1.68 -5.74
N GLU A 97 -23.16 1.65 -7.03
CA GLU A 97 -23.66 0.47 -7.74
C GLU A 97 -22.60 -0.62 -7.83
N ILE A 98 -21.37 -0.25 -8.17
CA ILE A 98 -20.22 -1.15 -8.18
C ILE A 98 -19.96 -1.69 -6.78
N TRP A 99 -20.06 -0.84 -5.76
CA TRP A 99 -19.90 -1.23 -4.36
C TRP A 99 -20.81 -2.41 -3.98
N ARG A 100 -22.10 -2.33 -4.28
CA ARG A 100 -23.06 -3.43 -3.96
C ARG A 100 -22.64 -4.77 -4.56
N VAL A 101 -22.05 -4.75 -5.77
CA VAL A 101 -21.59 -5.97 -6.44
C VAL A 101 -20.33 -6.53 -5.77
N ILE A 102 -19.34 -5.66 -5.49
CA ILE A 102 -18.07 -6.13 -4.93
C ILE A 102 -18.19 -6.53 -3.46
N GLU A 103 -19.00 -5.83 -2.66
CA GLU A 103 -19.30 -6.21 -1.29
C GLU A 103 -19.87 -7.64 -1.21
N ALA A 104 -20.86 -7.95 -2.04
CA ALA A 104 -21.52 -9.24 -2.04
C ALA A 104 -20.62 -10.39 -2.52
N ARG A 105 -19.73 -10.15 -3.49
CA ARG A 105 -18.99 -11.21 -4.18
C ARG A 105 -17.53 -11.33 -3.79
N TYR A 106 -16.94 -10.25 -3.27
CA TYR A 106 -15.50 -10.16 -3.02
C TYR A 106 -15.16 -9.78 -1.58
N CYS A 107 -16.12 -9.93 -0.64
CA CYS A 107 -15.94 -9.56 0.76
C CYS A 107 -14.65 -10.13 1.36
N ARG A 108 -14.29 -11.38 1.01
CA ARG A 108 -13.06 -12.03 1.47
C ARG A 108 -11.81 -11.28 1.02
N SER A 109 -11.74 -10.85 -0.25
CA SER A 109 -10.62 -10.08 -0.75
C SER A 109 -10.58 -8.67 -0.16
N LEU A 110 -11.76 -8.04 0.00
CA LEU A 110 -11.86 -6.69 0.56
C LEU A 110 -11.45 -6.65 2.04
N LEU A 111 -11.74 -7.68 2.82
CA LEU A 111 -11.43 -7.77 4.26
C LEU A 111 -10.06 -8.41 4.55
N ASP A 112 -9.35 -8.92 3.54
CA ASP A 112 -8.05 -9.56 3.74
C ASP A 112 -7.02 -8.57 4.33
N PRO A 113 -6.54 -8.82 5.56
CA PRO A 113 -5.61 -7.93 6.25
C PRO A 113 -4.20 -7.91 5.62
N ARG A 114 -3.92 -8.82 4.70
CA ARG A 114 -2.64 -8.86 3.97
C ARG A 114 -2.51 -7.71 2.98
N TYR A 115 -3.61 -7.14 2.49
CA TYR A 115 -3.56 -5.98 1.60
C TYR A 115 -3.47 -4.68 2.38
N SER A 116 -2.61 -3.78 1.92
CA SER A 116 -2.38 -2.44 2.50
C SER A 116 -2.52 -1.30 1.49
N GLN A 117 -2.55 -1.61 0.20
CA GLN A 117 -2.72 -0.62 -0.86
C GLN A 117 -3.86 -0.98 -1.80
N ILE A 118 -4.46 0.06 -2.39
CA ILE A 118 -5.54 -0.06 -3.37
C ILE A 118 -5.27 0.87 -4.56
N GLY A 119 -5.48 0.35 -5.76
CA GLY A 119 -5.56 1.13 -6.99
C GLY A 119 -6.93 0.93 -7.63
N VAL A 120 -7.67 2.01 -7.85
CA VAL A 120 -8.95 1.97 -8.54
C VAL A 120 -8.87 2.78 -9.82
N THR A 121 -9.34 2.20 -10.92
CA THR A 121 -9.48 2.90 -12.20
C THR A 121 -10.80 2.58 -12.84
N ARG A 122 -11.30 3.55 -13.62
CA ARG A 122 -12.47 3.38 -14.47
C ARG A 122 -12.12 3.75 -15.91
N ALA A 123 -12.39 2.85 -16.82
CA ALA A 123 -12.25 3.09 -18.27
C ALA A 123 -13.58 2.75 -18.95
N GLY A 124 -14.34 3.79 -19.34
CA GLY A 124 -15.70 3.62 -19.84
C GLY A 124 -16.60 2.95 -18.79
N GLU A 125 -17.11 1.76 -19.11
CA GLU A 125 -17.94 0.94 -18.23
C GLU A 125 -17.15 -0.11 -17.44
N THR A 126 -15.83 -0.13 -17.57
CA THR A 126 -14.98 -1.10 -16.87
C THR A 126 -14.34 -0.47 -15.63
N TRP A 127 -14.63 -1.06 -14.46
CA TRP A 127 -14.00 -0.75 -13.21
C TRP A 127 -12.95 -1.80 -12.90
N ARG A 128 -11.79 -1.36 -12.47
CA ARG A 128 -10.71 -2.22 -12.00
C ARG A 128 -10.31 -1.81 -10.58
N ILE A 129 -10.28 -2.78 -9.70
CA ILE A 129 -9.88 -2.62 -8.31
C ILE A 129 -8.69 -3.56 -8.09
N ASN A 130 -7.51 -3.00 -7.94
CA ASN A 130 -6.29 -3.72 -7.63
C ASN A 130 -6.01 -3.58 -6.13
N LEU A 131 -5.83 -4.69 -5.44
CA LEU A 131 -5.44 -4.74 -4.03
C LEU A 131 -4.05 -5.34 -3.95
N ALA A 132 -3.17 -4.75 -3.15
CA ALA A 132 -1.83 -5.28 -2.99
C ALA A 132 -1.23 -4.97 -1.62
N ARG A 133 -0.22 -5.76 -1.28
CA ARG A 133 0.79 -5.41 -0.29
C ARG A 133 2.11 -5.23 -1.03
N PRO A 134 2.71 -4.05 -1.02
CA PRO A 134 4.00 -3.85 -1.66
C PRO A 134 5.06 -4.74 -1.01
N LEU A 135 6.01 -5.20 -1.80
CA LEU A 135 7.14 -5.98 -1.31
C LEU A 135 8.04 -5.13 -0.40
N LEU A 136 8.15 -3.85 -0.74
CA LEU A 136 8.86 -2.85 0.05
C LEU A 136 7.87 -1.71 0.36
N ALA A 137 7.94 -1.14 1.56
CA ALA A 137 7.25 0.10 1.86
C ALA A 137 7.76 1.21 0.91
N GLU A 138 6.87 2.06 0.43
CA GLU A 138 7.23 3.17 -0.49
C GLU A 138 8.27 4.11 0.14
N GLU A 139 8.28 4.19 1.46
CA GLU A 139 9.24 4.97 2.24
C GLU A 139 9.89 4.09 3.31
N LEU A 140 10.97 3.42 2.96
CA LEU A 140 11.82 2.78 3.95
C LEU A 140 12.58 3.81 4.82
N GLY A 141 12.53 5.07 4.42
CA GLY A 141 13.24 6.15 5.08
C GLY A 141 14.74 5.94 5.12
N ASP A 142 15.39 6.53 6.11
CA ASP A 142 16.81 6.31 6.33
C ASP A 142 17.05 4.86 6.79
N TRP A 143 17.92 4.14 6.09
CA TRP A 143 18.19 2.72 6.33
C TRP A 143 18.79 2.45 7.74
N ARG A 144 19.52 3.43 8.32
CA ARG A 144 20.03 3.31 9.69
C ARG A 144 18.90 3.36 10.71
N ASN A 145 17.91 4.21 10.48
CA ASN A 145 16.72 4.29 11.33
C ASN A 145 15.89 3.03 11.23
N ALA A 146 15.74 2.46 10.05
CA ALA A 146 15.09 1.17 9.84
C ALA A 146 15.86 0.05 10.58
N GLY A 147 17.18 0.00 10.44
CA GLY A 147 18.05 -0.95 11.12
C GLY A 147 17.99 -0.83 12.66
N LYS A 148 18.01 0.39 13.19
CA LYS A 148 17.85 0.63 14.64
C LYS A 148 16.47 0.23 15.15
N THR A 149 15.43 0.40 14.33
CA THR A 149 14.08 -0.07 14.65
C THR A 149 14.03 -1.59 14.74
N ILE A 150 14.64 -2.29 13.78
CA ILE A 150 14.77 -3.76 13.81
C ILE A 150 15.54 -4.20 15.05
N LEU A 151 16.67 -3.56 15.35
CA LEU A 151 17.47 -3.86 16.54
C LEU A 151 16.64 -3.73 17.85
N ARG A 152 15.84 -2.67 17.95
CA ARG A 152 14.94 -2.47 19.10
C ARG A 152 13.91 -3.60 19.23
N LEU A 153 13.29 -4.02 18.10
CA LEU A 153 12.32 -5.13 18.08
C LEU A 153 12.99 -6.46 18.44
N VAL A 154 14.17 -6.73 17.91
CA VAL A 154 14.98 -7.91 18.26
C VAL A 154 15.30 -7.92 19.74
N ASN A 155 15.76 -6.81 20.32
CA ASN A 155 16.08 -6.71 21.73
C ASN A 155 14.84 -6.86 22.62
N ALA A 156 13.68 -6.35 22.20
CA ALA A 156 12.42 -6.59 22.92
C ALA A 156 12.02 -8.08 22.90
N ALA A 157 12.31 -8.79 21.82
CA ALA A 157 12.10 -10.24 21.75
C ALA A 157 13.10 -11.01 22.61
N ARG A 158 14.38 -10.62 22.61
CA ARG A 158 15.46 -11.22 23.41
C ARG A 158 15.29 -11.04 24.92
N ALA A 159 14.66 -9.96 25.35
CA ALA A 159 14.40 -9.66 26.76
C ALA A 159 13.38 -10.59 27.44
N ARG A 160 12.75 -11.49 26.70
CA ARG A 160 11.72 -12.40 27.21
C ARG A 160 12.07 -13.85 26.89
N PRO A 161 11.78 -14.82 27.77
CA PRO A 161 11.88 -16.23 27.45
C PRO A 161 11.03 -16.56 26.22
N ARG A 162 11.51 -17.45 25.36
CA ARG A 162 10.86 -17.87 24.12
C ARG A 162 10.97 -19.39 23.94
N ALA A 163 10.05 -19.95 23.20
CA ALA A 163 10.15 -21.33 22.71
C ALA A 163 10.27 -21.33 21.18
N CYS A 164 11.09 -22.24 20.67
CA CYS A 164 11.20 -22.53 19.25
C CYS A 164 10.99 -24.03 19.08
N GLY A 165 9.84 -24.44 18.58
CA GLY A 165 9.36 -25.81 18.71
C GLY A 165 9.29 -26.22 20.18
N GLU A 166 9.84 -27.37 20.52
CA GLU A 166 9.89 -27.89 21.89
C GLU A 166 11.04 -27.31 22.74
N LYS A 167 11.95 -26.55 22.13
CA LYS A 167 13.13 -26.01 22.83
C LYS A 167 12.82 -24.66 23.46
N ALA A 168 12.97 -24.56 24.77
CA ALA A 168 12.87 -23.32 25.51
C ALA A 168 14.19 -22.57 25.53
N PHE A 169 14.16 -21.24 25.42
CA PHE A 169 15.28 -20.33 25.49
C PHE A 169 14.99 -19.27 26.56
N ALA A 170 15.96 -19.03 27.42
CA ALA A 170 15.88 -17.97 28.41
C ALA A 170 16.01 -16.58 27.77
N ALA A 171 15.58 -15.55 28.49
CA ALA A 171 15.90 -14.18 28.14
C ALA A 171 17.43 -14.00 28.05
N THR A 172 17.88 -13.16 27.13
CA THR A 172 19.31 -12.94 26.88
C THR A 172 19.63 -11.47 26.72
N ALA A 173 20.89 -11.09 26.91
CA ALA A 173 21.35 -9.71 26.84
C ALA A 173 21.05 -9.06 25.49
N PRO A 174 20.79 -7.73 25.49
CA PRO A 174 20.52 -7.01 24.23
C PRO A 174 21.77 -6.97 23.33
N LEU A 175 21.52 -6.90 22.03
CA LEU A 175 22.54 -6.61 21.03
C LEU A 175 22.79 -5.11 20.95
N GLY A 176 24.03 -4.70 20.66
CA GLY A 176 24.40 -3.34 20.35
C GLY A 176 24.37 -3.06 18.85
N TRP A 177 24.20 -1.81 18.47
CA TRP A 177 24.42 -1.35 17.10
C TRP A 177 25.92 -1.29 16.80
N ASN A 178 26.34 -1.80 15.67
CA ASN A 178 27.71 -1.68 15.17
C ASN A 178 27.69 -1.08 13.77
N GLU A 179 28.27 0.11 13.62
CA GLU A 179 28.24 0.84 12.35
C GLU A 179 29.00 0.11 11.22
N ALA A 180 30.15 -0.49 11.52
CA ALA A 180 30.93 -1.21 10.53
C ALA A 180 30.18 -2.43 9.97
N LEU A 181 29.48 -3.17 10.85
CA LEU A 181 28.64 -4.28 10.43
C LEU A 181 27.43 -3.81 9.62
N ALA A 182 26.85 -2.68 10.00
CA ALA A 182 25.71 -2.10 9.29
C ALA A 182 26.08 -1.64 7.87
N GLU A 183 27.23 -0.97 7.72
CA GLU A 183 27.76 -0.59 6.40
C GLU A 183 28.12 -1.80 5.53
N ALA A 184 28.74 -2.84 6.11
CA ALA A 184 29.06 -4.08 5.41
C ALA A 184 27.76 -4.77 4.91
N ALA A 185 26.73 -4.85 5.74
CA ALA A 185 25.44 -5.42 5.36
C ALA A 185 24.76 -4.62 4.23
N LEU A 186 24.82 -3.27 4.29
CA LEU A 186 24.31 -2.42 3.23
C LEU A 186 25.07 -2.61 1.92
N ALA A 187 26.40 -2.67 1.98
CA ALA A 187 27.23 -2.89 0.80
C ALA A 187 26.91 -4.23 0.14
N HIS A 188 26.78 -5.31 0.90
CA HIS A 188 26.38 -6.61 0.39
C HIS A 188 24.96 -6.63 -0.18
N SER A 189 24.01 -5.97 0.47
CA SER A 189 22.65 -5.84 -0.06
C SER A 189 22.59 -5.08 -1.40
N ARG A 190 23.41 -4.04 -1.55
CA ARG A 190 23.52 -3.29 -2.81
C ARG A 190 24.20 -4.12 -3.90
N ASP A 191 25.19 -4.90 -3.55
CA ASP A 191 25.86 -5.81 -4.46
C ASP A 191 24.90 -6.89 -4.98
N MET A 192 24.13 -7.54 -4.09
CA MET A 192 23.08 -8.47 -4.48
C MET A 192 22.05 -7.85 -5.42
N ALA A 193 21.63 -6.61 -5.15
CA ALA A 193 20.67 -5.91 -5.99
C ALA A 193 21.26 -5.51 -7.36
N ALA A 194 22.53 -5.12 -7.41
CA ALA A 194 23.19 -4.70 -8.64
C ALA A 194 23.51 -5.88 -9.57
N GLN A 195 23.79 -7.03 -9.01
CA GLN A 195 24.20 -8.24 -9.75
C GLN A 195 23.11 -9.31 -9.83
N ASP A 196 21.88 -8.99 -9.36
CA ASP A 196 20.68 -9.85 -9.42
C ASP A 196 20.91 -11.26 -8.84
N TYR A 197 21.54 -11.35 -7.67
CA TYR A 197 21.67 -12.59 -6.92
C TYR A 197 21.16 -12.45 -5.49
N PHE A 198 20.92 -13.59 -4.84
CA PHE A 198 20.55 -13.66 -3.42
C PHE A 198 21.34 -14.76 -2.72
N SER A 199 22.37 -14.39 -1.94
CA SER A 199 23.28 -15.30 -1.27
C SER A 199 23.90 -14.66 -0.04
N HIS A 200 24.36 -15.47 0.92
CA HIS A 200 25.22 -15.02 2.02
C HIS A 200 26.68 -14.83 1.62
N ALA A 201 27.09 -15.38 0.47
CA ALA A 201 28.39 -15.13 -0.14
C ALA A 201 28.26 -14.05 -1.22
N ASP A 202 29.37 -13.35 -1.52
CA ASP A 202 29.42 -12.42 -2.64
C ASP A 202 29.34 -13.16 -4.00
N ALA A 203 29.20 -12.42 -5.10
CA ALA A 203 29.06 -12.98 -6.45
C ALA A 203 30.29 -13.83 -6.91
N THR A 204 31.41 -13.73 -6.21
CA THR A 204 32.64 -14.48 -6.52
C THR A 204 32.73 -15.81 -5.76
N GLY A 205 31.76 -16.10 -4.88
CA GLY A 205 31.70 -17.32 -4.07
C GLY A 205 32.44 -17.21 -2.73
N PRO A 206 32.42 -18.26 -1.92
CA PRO A 206 33.08 -18.23 -0.62
C PRO A 206 34.59 -18.08 -0.81
N ARG A 207 35.16 -17.12 -0.10
CA ARG A 207 36.61 -16.99 0.05
C ARG A 207 37.14 -17.93 1.11
#